data_54f1132b1dc86cef179e2cd4f2758866
#
_entry.id   54f1132b1dc86cef179e2cd4f2758866
#
_cell.length_a   1.000
_cell.length_b   1.000
_cell.length_c   1.000
_cell.angle_alpha   90.00
_cell.angle_beta   90.00
_cell.angle_gamma   90.00
#
_symmetry.space_group_name_H-M   'P 1'
#
loop_
_entity.id
_entity.type
_entity.pdbx_description
1 polymer ?
#
loop_
_entity_poly.entity_id
_entity_poly.type
_entity_poly.pdbx_seq_one_letter_code
_entity_poly.pdbx_strand_id
1 'polypeptide(L)'
;CPILATTLKESIEDLSDSLSEVIAYQEEEDLTDSRKQLVMQRYILDNLRYWLLAKESKQKCDLDIVPILYFYSTDCPSCPNQGTILSYFKNLFGEKVLIFPINLDLREEEPMVEIMMGQFNITKFPTTIIDNKKYEGVVKKEQMQNIICSSLKESENCPK
;
A
#
# COMPACT_ATOMS: atom_id res chain seq x y z
N CYS A 1 -1.00 -6.68 22.28
CA CYS A 1 -1.30 -5.48 21.47
C CYS A 1 -0.20 -4.41 21.53
N PRO A 2 0.42 -4.07 22.66
CA PRO A 2 1.54 -3.12 22.65
C PRO A 2 2.70 -3.56 21.74
N ILE A 3 3.05 -4.84 21.79
CA ILE A 3 4.09 -5.43 20.93
C ILE A 3 3.72 -5.30 19.44
N LEU A 4 2.48 -5.63 19.08
CA LEU A 4 2.03 -5.50 17.67
C LEU A 4 2.08 -4.06 17.19
N ALA A 5 1.65 -3.10 18.01
CA ALA A 5 1.68 -1.68 17.66
C ALA A 5 3.12 -1.17 17.47
N THR A 6 4.04 -1.56 18.36
CA THR A 6 5.47 -1.21 18.24
C THR A 6 6.09 -1.85 17.00
N THR A 7 5.85 -3.14 16.78
CA THR A 7 6.36 -3.86 15.61
C THR A 7 5.82 -3.26 14.31
N LEU A 8 4.56 -2.86 14.28
CA LEU A 8 3.98 -2.19 13.11
C LEU A 8 4.67 -0.86 12.83
N LYS A 9 4.92 -0.05 13.87
CA LYS A 9 5.62 1.23 13.71
C LYS A 9 7.02 1.03 13.15
N GLU A 10 7.81 0.12 13.72
CA GLU A 10 9.14 -0.23 13.23
C GLU A 10 9.08 -0.73 11.78
N SER A 11 8.10 -1.55 11.44
CA SER A 11 7.90 -2.08 10.08
C SER A 11 7.61 -0.97 9.05
N ILE A 12 6.87 0.06 9.43
CA ILE A 12 6.60 1.21 8.55
C ILE A 12 7.87 2.05 8.35
N GLU A 13 8.68 2.21 9.38
CA GLU A 13 10.00 2.86 9.28
C GLU A 13 10.93 2.06 8.34
N ASP A 14 11.03 0.74 8.51
CA ASP A 14 11.79 -0.16 7.63
C ASP A 14 11.31 -0.08 6.18
N LEU A 15 10.01 0.02 5.95
CA LEU A 15 9.44 0.15 4.62
C LEU A 15 9.83 1.47 3.95
N SER A 16 9.89 2.55 4.71
CA SER A 16 10.37 3.85 4.23
C SER A 16 11.83 3.79 3.80
N ASP A 17 12.67 3.09 4.57
CA ASP A 17 14.08 2.87 4.23
C ASP A 17 14.22 2.00 2.97
N SER A 18 13.43 0.94 2.84
CA SER A 18 13.38 0.09 1.64
C SER A 18 12.95 0.87 0.40
N LEU A 19 12.00 1.78 0.52
CA LEU A 19 11.59 2.66 -0.57
C LEU A 19 12.72 3.60 -1.00
N SER A 20 13.44 4.18 -0.05
CA SER A 20 14.61 5.04 -0.33
C SER A 20 15.69 4.27 -1.07
N GLU A 21 15.93 3.01 -0.70
CA GLU A 21 16.85 2.11 -1.38
C GLU A 21 16.41 1.83 -2.83
N VAL A 22 15.13 1.54 -3.05
CA VAL A 22 14.56 1.34 -4.40
C VAL A 22 14.78 2.56 -5.27
N ILE A 23 14.52 3.76 -4.77
CA ILE A 23 14.70 5.01 -5.51
C ILE A 23 16.18 5.21 -5.86
N ALA A 24 17.09 5.03 -4.90
CA ALA A 24 18.52 5.15 -5.11
C ALA A 24 19.03 4.18 -6.20
N TYR A 25 18.59 2.92 -6.16
CA TYR A 25 18.98 1.92 -7.17
C TYR A 25 18.38 2.18 -8.55
N GLN A 26 17.22 2.79 -8.66
CA GLN A 26 16.64 3.18 -9.95
C GLN A 26 17.42 4.30 -10.64
N GLU A 27 18.08 5.16 -9.86
CA GLU A 27 18.89 6.27 -10.36
C GLU A 27 20.34 5.85 -10.73
N GLU A 28 20.82 4.72 -10.25
CA GLU A 28 22.16 4.22 -10.55
C GLU A 28 22.20 3.51 -11.91
N GLU A 29 22.95 4.06 -12.85
CA GLU A 29 23.11 3.51 -14.22
C GLU A 29 24.01 2.26 -14.25
N ASP A 30 24.92 2.10 -13.28
CA ASP A 30 25.95 1.04 -13.25
C ASP A 30 25.49 -0.28 -12.62
N LEU A 31 24.26 -0.35 -12.08
CA LEU A 31 23.73 -1.57 -11.46
C LEU A 31 23.18 -2.52 -12.52
N THR A 32 23.46 -3.82 -12.34
CA THR A 32 22.87 -4.88 -13.15
C THR A 32 21.34 -4.89 -12.95
N ASP A 33 20.59 -5.20 -14.02
CA ASP A 33 19.12 -5.34 -13.97
C ASP A 33 18.68 -6.35 -12.91
N SER A 34 19.44 -7.45 -12.72
CA SER A 34 19.19 -8.46 -11.68
C SER A 34 19.22 -7.88 -10.27
N ARG A 35 20.11 -6.95 -9.99
CA ARG A 35 20.23 -6.32 -8.67
C ARG A 35 19.10 -5.34 -8.38
N LYS A 36 18.72 -4.53 -9.37
CA LYS A 36 17.54 -3.67 -9.32
C LYS A 36 16.27 -4.49 -9.06
N GLN A 37 16.11 -5.59 -9.77
CA GLN A 37 14.99 -6.50 -9.64
C GLN A 37 14.89 -7.09 -8.23
N LEU A 38 16.00 -7.53 -7.62
CA LEU A 38 16.01 -8.06 -6.25
C LEU A 38 15.56 -7.02 -5.22
N VAL A 39 16.01 -5.77 -5.35
CA VAL A 39 15.60 -4.67 -4.47
C VAL A 39 14.10 -4.38 -4.60
N MET A 40 13.59 -4.36 -5.82
CA MET A 40 12.17 -4.17 -6.08
C MET A 40 11.29 -5.31 -5.57
N GLN A 41 11.72 -6.57 -5.74
CA GLN A 41 11.06 -7.75 -5.20
C GLN A 41 10.98 -7.70 -3.66
N ARG A 42 12.09 -7.35 -3.01
CA ARG A 42 12.11 -7.19 -1.55
C ARG A 42 11.13 -6.12 -1.08
N TYR A 43 11.11 -4.98 -1.75
CA TYR A 43 10.18 -3.89 -1.44
C TYR A 43 8.71 -4.33 -1.56
N ILE A 44 8.36 -5.08 -2.60
CA ILE A 44 7.01 -5.64 -2.75
C ILE A 44 6.67 -6.61 -1.62
N LEU A 45 7.57 -7.54 -1.30
CA LEU A 45 7.34 -8.51 -0.22
C LEU A 45 7.19 -7.82 1.13
N ASP A 46 7.98 -6.80 1.40
CA ASP A 46 7.86 -6.01 2.63
C ASP A 46 6.51 -5.27 2.69
N ASN A 47 6.04 -4.69 1.58
CA ASN A 47 4.71 -4.09 1.51
C ASN A 47 3.61 -5.11 1.85
N LEU A 48 3.65 -6.30 1.29
CA LEU A 48 2.67 -7.35 1.57
C LEU A 48 2.71 -7.82 3.04
N ARG A 49 3.92 -8.04 3.58
CA ARG A 49 4.10 -8.44 4.98
C ARG A 49 3.55 -7.40 5.94
N TYR A 50 3.89 -6.15 5.73
CA TYR A 50 3.50 -5.06 6.63
C TYR A 50 2.03 -4.69 6.48
N TRP A 51 1.46 -4.84 5.29
CA TRP A 51 0.01 -4.76 5.11
C TRP A 51 -0.72 -5.84 5.92
N LEU A 52 -0.26 -7.08 5.87
CA LEU A 52 -0.83 -8.18 6.66
C LEU A 52 -0.71 -7.89 8.16
N LEU A 53 0.44 -7.40 8.60
CA LEU A 53 0.67 -7.01 10.00
C LEU A 53 -0.28 -5.87 10.43
N ALA A 54 -0.43 -4.85 9.60
CA ALA A 54 -1.34 -3.73 9.87
C ALA A 54 -2.80 -4.19 9.96
N LYS A 55 -3.23 -5.04 9.03
CA LYS A 55 -4.56 -5.65 9.03
C LYS A 55 -4.83 -6.47 10.29
N GLU A 56 -3.91 -7.34 10.68
CA GLU A 56 -4.00 -8.14 11.90
C GLU A 56 -4.02 -7.26 13.16
N SER A 57 -3.17 -6.23 13.20
CA SER A 57 -3.11 -5.29 14.31
C SER A 57 -4.42 -4.49 14.47
N LYS A 58 -5.01 -4.06 13.35
CA LYS A 58 -6.34 -3.44 13.37
C LYS A 58 -7.39 -4.37 13.95
N GLN A 59 -7.44 -5.61 13.47
CA GLN A 59 -8.47 -6.57 13.86
C GLN A 59 -8.31 -7.08 15.29
N LYS A 60 -7.10 -7.40 15.71
CA LYS A 60 -6.84 -8.01 17.03
C LYS A 60 -6.67 -6.99 18.15
N CYS A 61 -6.10 -5.83 17.83
CA CYS A 61 -5.77 -4.79 18.81
C CYS A 61 -6.69 -3.58 18.72
N ASP A 62 -7.64 -3.64 17.80
CA ASP A 62 -8.61 -2.54 17.62
C ASP A 62 -7.92 -1.19 17.33
N LEU A 63 -6.80 -1.23 16.60
CA LEU A 63 -6.08 -0.02 16.23
C LEU A 63 -6.90 0.83 15.25
N ASP A 64 -6.92 2.13 15.50
CA ASP A 64 -7.64 3.10 14.65
C ASP A 64 -6.81 3.52 13.44
N ILE A 65 -6.58 2.56 12.54
CA ILE A 65 -5.81 2.69 11.31
C ILE A 65 -6.57 2.16 10.09
N VAL A 66 -6.21 2.64 8.91
CA VAL A 66 -6.76 2.17 7.63
C VAL A 66 -5.62 1.68 6.76
N PRO A 67 -5.33 0.37 6.77
CA PRO A 67 -4.40 -0.23 5.82
C PRO A 67 -5.02 -0.28 4.41
N ILE A 68 -4.34 0.30 3.44
CA ILE A 68 -4.76 0.36 2.04
C ILE A 68 -3.74 -0.38 1.18
N LEU A 69 -4.16 -1.46 0.54
CA LEU A 69 -3.36 -2.16 -0.44
C LEU A 69 -3.70 -1.58 -1.82
N TYR A 70 -2.68 -1.10 -2.53
CA TYR A 70 -2.84 -0.39 -3.80
C TYR A 70 -2.10 -1.10 -4.92
N PHE A 71 -2.87 -1.66 -5.87
CA PHE A 71 -2.34 -2.33 -7.07
C PHE A 71 -2.31 -1.36 -8.24
N TYR A 72 -1.13 -1.23 -8.85
CA TYR A 72 -0.90 -0.36 -10.00
C TYR A 72 0.06 -0.98 -11.00
N SER A 73 0.09 -0.42 -12.20
CA SER A 73 1.04 -0.75 -13.26
C SER A 73 1.59 0.55 -13.85
N THR A 74 2.80 0.52 -14.39
CA THR A 74 3.39 1.67 -15.10
C THR A 74 2.69 1.98 -16.42
N ASP A 75 2.08 0.98 -17.04
CA ASP A 75 1.31 1.13 -18.29
C ASP A 75 -0.14 1.59 -18.06
N CYS A 76 -0.52 1.88 -16.84
CA CYS A 76 -1.85 2.32 -16.47
C CYS A 76 -1.95 3.86 -16.45
N PRO A 77 -2.62 4.50 -17.43
CA PRO A 77 -2.68 5.97 -17.50
C PRO A 77 -3.37 6.64 -16.33
N SER A 78 -4.32 5.97 -15.68
CA SER A 78 -5.08 6.49 -14.54
C SER A 78 -4.46 6.17 -13.17
N CYS A 79 -3.44 5.29 -13.10
CA CYS A 79 -2.81 4.91 -11.85
C CYS A 79 -2.11 6.09 -11.14
N PRO A 80 -1.40 7.02 -11.82
CA PRO A 80 -0.82 8.18 -11.15
C PRO A 80 -1.85 9.07 -10.45
N ASN A 81 -3.03 9.21 -11.02
CA ASN A 81 -4.13 9.95 -10.41
C ASN A 81 -4.57 9.30 -9.09
N GLN A 82 -4.76 7.99 -9.07
CA GLN A 82 -5.08 7.27 -7.84
C GLN A 82 -3.98 7.39 -6.81
N GLY A 83 -2.72 7.28 -7.21
CA GLY A 83 -1.57 7.49 -6.33
C GLY A 83 -1.55 8.86 -5.69
N THR A 84 -1.85 9.91 -6.44
CA THR A 84 -1.95 11.29 -5.94
C THR A 84 -3.07 11.44 -4.91
N ILE A 85 -4.23 10.85 -5.15
CA ILE A 85 -5.36 10.86 -4.21
C ILE A 85 -4.97 10.15 -2.90
N LEU A 86 -4.34 8.98 -2.99
CA LEU A 86 -3.87 8.24 -1.82
C LEU A 86 -2.82 9.01 -1.03
N SER A 87 -1.85 9.63 -1.69
CA SER A 87 -0.84 10.48 -1.06
C SER A 87 -1.44 11.67 -0.33
N TYR A 88 -2.47 12.29 -0.91
CA TYR A 88 -3.22 13.36 -0.25
C TYR A 88 -3.81 12.88 1.09
N PHE A 89 -4.47 11.73 1.09
CA PHE A 89 -5.07 11.20 2.33
C PHE A 89 -4.03 10.69 3.33
N LYS A 90 -2.89 10.17 2.87
CA LYS A 90 -1.75 9.86 3.74
C LYS A 90 -1.26 11.10 4.48
N ASN A 91 -1.15 12.23 3.79
CA ASN A 91 -0.75 13.49 4.41
C ASN A 91 -1.83 14.02 5.36
N LEU A 92 -3.10 13.91 4.98
CA LEU A 92 -4.22 14.42 5.77
C LEU A 92 -4.45 13.64 7.07
N PHE A 93 -4.38 12.32 7.02
CA PHE A 93 -4.66 11.43 8.15
C PHE A 93 -3.39 10.95 8.89
N GLY A 94 -2.22 11.23 8.35
CA GLY A 94 -0.95 10.88 8.95
C GLY A 94 -0.80 9.37 9.21
N GLU A 95 -0.48 9.01 10.44
CA GLU A 95 -0.25 7.62 10.85
C GLU A 95 -1.50 6.73 10.82
N LYS A 96 -2.68 7.33 10.71
CA LYS A 96 -3.94 6.56 10.62
C LYS A 96 -4.15 5.92 9.25
N VAL A 97 -3.59 6.46 8.18
CA VAL A 97 -3.69 5.88 6.83
C VAL A 97 -2.34 5.30 6.42
N LEU A 98 -2.32 4.00 6.18
CA LEU A 98 -1.14 3.25 5.77
C LEU A 98 -1.34 2.73 4.35
N ILE A 99 -0.47 3.15 3.41
CA ILE A 99 -0.57 2.78 2.01
C ILE A 99 0.55 1.79 1.67
N PHE A 100 0.16 0.68 1.06
CA PHE A 100 1.05 -0.40 0.63
C PHE A 100 0.92 -0.59 -0.88
N PRO A 101 1.77 0.08 -1.70
CA PRO A 101 1.71 -0.02 -3.15
C PRO A 101 2.34 -1.32 -3.66
N ILE A 102 1.66 -1.98 -4.59
CA ILE A 102 2.11 -3.19 -5.26
C ILE A 102 2.18 -2.93 -6.76
N ASN A 103 3.38 -2.97 -7.29
CA ASN A 103 3.64 -2.83 -8.72
C ASN A 103 3.40 -4.17 -9.42
N LEU A 104 2.38 -4.23 -10.28
CA LEU A 104 2.01 -5.44 -11.01
C LEU A 104 2.94 -5.78 -12.18
N ASP A 105 3.81 -4.87 -12.56
CA ASP A 105 4.80 -5.12 -13.63
C ASP A 105 5.81 -6.21 -13.23
N LEU A 106 5.95 -6.47 -11.93
CA LEU A 106 6.84 -7.49 -11.37
C LEU A 106 6.15 -8.85 -11.12
N ARG A 107 4.93 -9.03 -11.58
CA ARG A 107 4.17 -10.28 -11.34
C ARG A 107 4.84 -11.55 -11.88
N GLU A 108 5.60 -11.44 -12.97
CA GLU A 108 6.29 -12.58 -13.55
C GLU A 108 7.52 -13.00 -12.74
N GLU A 109 8.19 -12.03 -12.11
CA GLU A 109 9.39 -12.23 -11.32
C GLU A 109 9.10 -12.52 -9.85
N GLU A 110 7.94 -12.05 -9.34
CA GLU A 110 7.55 -12.22 -7.94
C GLU A 110 6.21 -12.97 -7.83
N PRO A 111 6.26 -14.29 -7.55
CA PRO A 111 5.06 -15.14 -7.47
C PRO A 111 4.00 -14.67 -6.47
N MET A 112 4.40 -13.97 -5.39
CA MET A 112 3.44 -13.44 -4.42
C MET A 112 2.49 -12.42 -5.00
N VAL A 113 2.93 -11.63 -6.00
CA VAL A 113 2.07 -10.67 -6.71
C VAL A 113 0.95 -11.41 -7.43
N GLU A 114 1.27 -12.49 -8.15
CA GLU A 114 0.28 -13.32 -8.85
C GLU A 114 -0.71 -13.96 -7.87
N ILE A 115 -0.22 -14.48 -6.75
CA ILE A 115 -1.07 -15.06 -5.70
C ILE A 115 -2.04 -14.03 -5.14
N MET A 116 -1.56 -12.82 -4.86
CA MET A 116 -2.40 -11.73 -4.32
C MET A 116 -3.41 -11.25 -5.36
N MET A 117 -3.03 -11.17 -6.63
CA MET A 117 -3.97 -10.86 -7.71
C MET A 117 -5.09 -11.90 -7.78
N GLY A 118 -4.76 -13.18 -7.67
CA GLY A 118 -5.73 -14.27 -7.64
C GLY A 118 -6.62 -14.23 -6.40
N GLN A 119 -6.04 -13.98 -5.24
CA GLN A 119 -6.76 -13.88 -3.95
C GLN A 119 -7.88 -12.83 -3.98
N PHE A 120 -7.62 -11.67 -4.59
CA PHE A 120 -8.58 -10.57 -4.69
C PHE A 120 -9.27 -10.49 -6.04
N ASN A 121 -9.00 -11.42 -6.95
CA ASN A 121 -9.51 -11.39 -8.32
C ASN A 121 -9.27 -10.03 -9.00
N ILE A 122 -8.01 -9.59 -9.01
CA ILE A 122 -7.59 -8.31 -9.60
C ILE A 122 -7.52 -8.47 -11.13
N THR A 123 -8.39 -7.77 -11.84
CA THR A 123 -8.45 -7.79 -13.31
C THR A 123 -8.34 -6.42 -13.95
N LYS A 124 -8.42 -5.36 -13.14
CA LYS A 124 -8.36 -3.96 -13.58
C LYS A 124 -7.40 -3.15 -12.73
N PHE A 125 -6.87 -2.07 -13.28
CA PHE A 125 -5.94 -1.16 -12.63
C PHE A 125 -6.39 0.30 -12.80
N PRO A 126 -6.18 1.16 -11.81
CA PRO A 126 -5.76 0.85 -10.45
C PRO A 126 -6.83 0.06 -9.69
N THR A 127 -6.42 -0.70 -8.68
CA THR A 127 -7.35 -1.34 -7.73
C THR A 127 -6.84 -1.10 -6.31
N THR A 128 -7.74 -0.69 -5.43
CA THR A 128 -7.46 -0.53 -3.99
C THR A 128 -8.26 -1.53 -3.17
N ILE A 129 -7.63 -2.07 -2.13
CA ILE A 129 -8.26 -2.96 -1.15
C ILE A 129 -8.26 -2.24 0.19
N ILE A 130 -9.45 -2.02 0.73
CA ILE A 130 -9.68 -1.37 2.03
C ILE A 130 -10.70 -2.20 2.81
N ASP A 131 -10.35 -2.62 4.01
CA ASP A 131 -11.20 -3.47 4.86
C ASP A 131 -11.75 -4.70 4.12
N ASN A 132 -10.90 -5.39 3.36
CA ASN A 132 -11.23 -6.55 2.53
C ASN A 132 -12.21 -6.27 1.36
N LYS A 133 -12.54 -5.02 1.10
CA LYS A 133 -13.34 -4.61 -0.04
C LYS A 133 -12.45 -4.16 -1.19
N LYS A 134 -12.78 -4.62 -2.38
CA LYS A 134 -12.09 -4.25 -3.61
C LYS A 134 -12.78 -3.08 -4.30
N TYR A 135 -12.00 -2.07 -4.65
CA TYR A 135 -12.44 -0.91 -5.42
C TYR A 135 -11.65 -0.86 -6.72
N GLU A 136 -12.30 -1.17 -7.84
CA GLU A 136 -11.70 -1.18 -9.17
C GLU A 136 -11.79 0.19 -9.83
N GLY A 137 -10.72 0.58 -10.52
CA GLY A 137 -10.59 1.89 -11.16
C GLY A 137 -10.26 2.99 -10.17
N VAL A 138 -10.26 4.23 -10.65
CA VAL A 138 -9.98 5.40 -9.82
C VAL A 138 -11.13 5.68 -8.86
N VAL A 139 -10.85 5.60 -7.58
CA VAL A 139 -11.76 6.07 -6.52
C VAL A 139 -11.54 7.56 -6.35
N LYS A 140 -12.57 8.36 -6.65
CA LYS A 140 -12.51 9.82 -6.56
C LYS A 140 -12.26 10.27 -5.12
N LYS A 141 -11.67 11.46 -4.97
CA LYS A 141 -11.28 12.03 -3.67
C LYS A 141 -12.40 12.00 -2.63
N GLU A 142 -13.60 12.46 -2.99
CA GLU A 142 -14.75 12.47 -2.07
C GLU A 142 -15.17 11.07 -1.63
N GLN A 143 -15.21 10.13 -2.57
CA GLN A 143 -15.54 8.73 -2.28
C GLN A 143 -14.46 8.08 -1.41
N MET A 144 -13.19 8.33 -1.70
CA MET A 144 -12.06 7.82 -0.91
C MET A 144 -12.11 8.33 0.54
N GLN A 145 -12.42 9.62 0.72
CA GLN A 145 -12.61 10.19 2.06
C GLN A 145 -13.70 9.48 2.84
N ASN A 146 -14.85 9.23 2.20
CA ASN A 146 -15.97 8.52 2.84
C ASN A 146 -15.58 7.09 3.22
N ILE A 147 -14.85 6.38 2.36
CA ILE A 147 -14.37 5.02 2.63
C ILE A 147 -13.40 5.02 3.83
N ILE A 148 -12.42 5.91 3.83
CA ILE A 148 -11.44 6.04 4.92
C ILE A 148 -12.16 6.39 6.23
N CYS A 149 -13.05 7.36 6.21
CA CYS A 149 -13.79 7.80 7.39
C CYS A 149 -14.74 6.72 7.94
N SER A 150 -15.29 5.89 7.07
CA SER A 150 -16.11 4.73 7.49
C SER A 150 -15.26 3.62 8.13
N SER A 151 -13.97 3.58 7.84
CA SER A 151 -13.01 2.60 8.37
C SER A 151 -12.35 3.05 9.67
N LEU A 152 -12.33 4.36 9.95
CA LEU A 152 -11.81 4.96 11.18
C LEU A 152 -12.92 5.06 12.23
N LYS A 153 -12.52 5.02 13.50
CA LYS A 153 -13.43 5.25 14.63
C LYS A 153 -13.70 6.73 14.82
N GLU A 154 -12.64 7.52 14.90
CA GLU A 154 -12.70 8.97 15.09
C GLU A 154 -11.61 9.67 14.29
N SER A 155 -11.96 10.76 13.63
CA SER A 155 -10.99 11.67 13.02
C SER A 155 -11.59 13.07 12.86
N GLU A 156 -10.79 14.08 13.16
CA GLU A 156 -11.14 15.49 12.94
C GLU A 156 -11.32 15.81 11.44
N ASN A 157 -10.70 15.01 10.57
CA ASN A 157 -10.74 15.17 9.11
C ASN A 157 -11.93 14.44 8.47
N CYS A 158 -12.81 13.86 9.27
CA CYS A 158 -14.03 13.22 8.78
C CYS A 158 -15.26 14.11 9.02
N PRO A 159 -16.22 14.15 8.06
CA PRO A 159 -17.47 14.84 8.25
C PRO A 159 -18.21 14.31 9.48
N LYS A 160 -18.75 15.20 10.27
CA LYS A 160 -19.59 14.85 11.42
C LYS A 160 -20.99 14.45 10.96
#